data_4ece88838b38e09d51b041758cb8ebe9
#
_entry.id   4ece88838b38e09d51b041758cb8ebe9
#
_cell.length_a   1.000
_cell.length_b   1.000
_cell.length_c   1.000
_cell.angle_alpha   90.00
_cell.angle_beta   90.00
_cell.angle_gamma   90.00
#
_symmetry.space_group_name_H-M   'P 1'
#
loop_
_entity.id
_entity.type
_entity.pdbx_description
1 polymer ?
#
loop_
_entity_poly.entity_id
_entity_poly.type
_entity_poly.pdbx_seq_one_letter_code
_entity_poly.pdbx_strand_id
1 'polypeptide(L)'
;LRARTNRRTLPGGRVTVSSDAGFTYNLMGFSTIEEMELMQEAGFHPLEVIRGATLHGAEALFEPRGKPIQFGVVRPGLLADLVIVEENPIQNLKVLYGTGALRLNDETGRVERVGGVRWTIKDGIVYDAKELLADVRRMVEEQKRERGITSLPTSGFQPHTR
;
A
#
# COMPACT_ATOMS: atom_id res chain seq x y z
N LEU A 1 -19.00 -12.90 -17.19
CA LEU A 1 -17.80 -13.52 -17.84
C LEU A 1 -16.82 -13.85 -16.71
N ARG A 2 -16.73 -15.11 -16.29
CA ARG A 2 -15.68 -15.55 -15.35
C ARG A 2 -14.38 -15.63 -16.13
N ALA A 3 -13.46 -14.69 -15.90
CA ALA A 3 -12.08 -14.82 -16.34
C ALA A 3 -11.52 -16.11 -15.70
N ARG A 4 -11.27 -17.12 -16.50
CA ARG A 4 -10.46 -18.27 -16.09
C ARG A 4 -9.03 -17.74 -15.97
N THR A 5 -8.65 -17.32 -14.77
CA THR A 5 -7.26 -17.07 -14.45
C THR A 5 -6.50 -18.38 -14.63
N ASN A 6 -5.73 -18.41 -15.69
CA ASN A 6 -4.87 -19.56 -16.01
C ASN A 6 -3.70 -19.48 -15.01
N ARG A 7 -3.88 -20.08 -13.83
CA ARG A 7 -2.80 -20.26 -12.84
C ARG A 7 -1.71 -21.15 -13.45
N ARG A 8 -0.91 -20.60 -14.32
CA ARG A 8 0.37 -21.17 -14.73
C ARG A 8 1.50 -20.51 -13.95
N THR A 9 1.38 -20.43 -12.64
CA THR A 9 2.58 -20.44 -11.83
C THR A 9 3.14 -21.86 -11.92
N LEU A 10 4.29 -22.00 -12.53
CA LEU A 10 5.03 -23.26 -12.47
C LEU A 10 5.12 -23.67 -10.99
N PRO A 11 4.92 -24.95 -10.63
CA PRO A 11 5.07 -25.40 -9.26
C PRO A 11 6.40 -24.91 -8.70
N GLY A 12 6.37 -24.09 -7.64
CA GLY A 12 7.57 -23.48 -7.03
C GLY A 12 7.98 -22.11 -7.58
N GLY A 13 7.25 -21.54 -8.55
CA GLY A 13 7.48 -20.17 -9.02
C GLY A 13 7.12 -19.13 -7.94
N ARG A 14 7.99 -18.14 -7.75
CA ARG A 14 7.75 -16.99 -6.86
C ARG A 14 7.41 -15.77 -7.68
N VAL A 15 6.43 -15.00 -7.23
CA VAL A 15 6.08 -13.70 -7.80
C VAL A 15 6.44 -12.63 -6.77
N THR A 16 7.04 -11.56 -7.24
CA THR A 16 7.35 -10.38 -6.41
C THR A 16 6.47 -9.22 -6.83
N VAL A 17 6.23 -8.28 -5.93
CA VAL A 17 5.54 -7.02 -6.23
C VAL A 17 6.59 -5.98 -6.59
N SER A 18 6.38 -5.27 -7.71
CA SER A 18 7.20 -4.15 -8.15
C SER A 18 6.34 -3.17 -8.93
N SER A 19 6.40 -1.90 -8.59
CA SER A 19 5.52 -0.87 -9.18
C SER A 19 6.20 -0.02 -10.24
N ASP A 20 7.54 -0.04 -10.33
CA ASP A 20 8.32 0.90 -11.17
C ASP A 20 7.86 2.37 -10.97
N ALA A 21 7.54 2.73 -9.71
CA ALA A 21 6.98 4.04 -9.37
C ALA A 21 7.94 5.18 -9.74
N GLY A 22 7.37 6.26 -10.28
CA GLY A 22 8.12 7.40 -10.81
C GLY A 22 8.28 7.38 -12.32
N PHE A 23 7.91 6.29 -12.99
CA PHE A 23 7.85 6.18 -14.44
C PHE A 23 6.38 6.27 -14.89
N THR A 24 6.11 6.87 -16.03
CA THR A 24 4.84 7.11 -16.73
C THR A 24 3.57 6.75 -15.93
N TYR A 25 2.97 7.73 -15.27
CA TYR A 25 1.71 7.64 -14.49
C TYR A 25 1.76 6.75 -13.23
N ASN A 26 2.87 6.09 -12.92
CA ASN A 26 3.03 5.32 -11.69
C ASN A 26 3.41 6.23 -10.52
N LEU A 27 2.49 6.40 -9.58
CA LEU A 27 2.65 7.33 -8.46
C LEU A 27 3.36 6.65 -7.28
N MET A 28 4.41 7.30 -6.78
CA MET A 28 5.05 6.87 -5.53
C MET A 28 4.04 6.85 -4.38
N GLY A 29 4.07 5.81 -3.55
CA GLY A 29 3.16 5.62 -2.43
C GLY A 29 1.78 5.04 -2.78
N PHE A 30 1.45 4.91 -4.08
CA PHE A 30 0.18 4.34 -4.53
C PHE A 30 0.39 3.08 -5.37
N SER A 31 1.24 3.13 -6.40
CA SER A 31 1.36 2.07 -7.38
C SER A 31 1.79 0.72 -6.80
N THR A 32 2.53 0.68 -5.69
CA THR A 32 2.87 -0.57 -5.03
C THR A 32 1.63 -1.28 -4.49
N ILE A 33 0.68 -0.52 -3.92
CA ILE A 33 -0.57 -1.11 -3.40
C ILE A 33 -1.50 -1.47 -4.57
N GLU A 34 -1.53 -0.66 -5.62
CA GLU A 34 -2.25 -0.97 -6.85
C GLU A 34 -1.78 -2.29 -7.47
N GLU A 35 -0.46 -2.53 -7.58
CA GLU A 35 0.09 -3.81 -8.02
C GLU A 35 -0.35 -4.98 -7.12
N MET A 36 -0.42 -4.77 -5.82
CA MET A 36 -0.94 -5.78 -4.90
C MET A 36 -2.42 -6.09 -5.17
N GLU A 37 -3.24 -5.07 -5.46
CA GLU A 37 -4.64 -5.24 -5.85
C GLU A 37 -4.76 -5.99 -7.18
N LEU A 38 -3.97 -5.63 -8.18
CA LEU A 38 -3.93 -6.31 -9.48
C LEU A 38 -3.54 -7.80 -9.35
N MET A 39 -2.60 -8.13 -8.47
CA MET A 39 -2.28 -9.52 -8.16
C MET A 39 -3.49 -10.25 -7.55
N GLN A 40 -4.22 -9.61 -6.65
CA GLN A 40 -5.44 -10.19 -6.07
C GLN A 40 -6.52 -10.40 -7.14
N GLU A 41 -6.72 -9.44 -8.03
CA GLU A 41 -7.63 -9.57 -9.18
C GLU A 41 -7.20 -10.70 -10.13
N ALA A 42 -5.89 -10.91 -10.29
CA ALA A 42 -5.32 -12.04 -11.02
C ALA A 42 -5.53 -13.40 -10.32
N GLY A 43 -6.12 -13.42 -9.12
CA GLY A 43 -6.51 -14.62 -8.38
C GLY A 43 -5.51 -15.08 -7.33
N PHE A 44 -4.51 -14.28 -6.96
CA PHE A 44 -3.66 -14.56 -5.82
C PHE A 44 -4.42 -14.33 -4.52
N HIS A 45 -4.21 -15.21 -3.53
CA HIS A 45 -4.76 -14.99 -2.20
C HIS A 45 -4.05 -13.80 -1.51
N PRO A 46 -4.74 -12.96 -0.71
CA PRO A 46 -4.13 -11.79 -0.06
C PRO A 46 -2.82 -12.07 0.69
N LEU A 47 -2.71 -13.23 1.36
CA LEU A 47 -1.45 -13.64 2.00
C LEU A 47 -0.33 -13.93 1.00
N GLU A 48 -0.66 -14.49 -0.18
CA GLU A 48 0.32 -14.73 -1.25
C GLU A 48 0.82 -13.39 -1.80
N VAL A 49 -0.08 -12.43 -1.96
CA VAL A 49 0.26 -11.07 -2.39
C VAL A 49 1.18 -10.38 -1.39
N ILE A 50 0.84 -10.40 -0.10
CA ILE A 50 1.67 -9.83 0.98
C ILE A 50 3.04 -10.53 1.01
N ARG A 51 3.07 -11.85 0.86
CA ARG A 51 4.31 -12.62 0.79
C ARG A 51 5.16 -12.23 -0.42
N GLY A 52 4.51 -11.98 -1.58
CA GLY A 52 5.15 -11.45 -2.79
C GLY A 52 5.78 -10.09 -2.57
N ALA A 53 5.09 -9.22 -1.84
CA ALA A 53 5.53 -7.87 -1.52
C ALA A 53 6.61 -7.81 -0.41
N THR A 54 6.87 -8.91 0.29
CA THR A 54 7.77 -8.96 1.45
C THR A 54 8.86 -10.03 1.27
N LEU A 55 8.56 -11.27 1.67
CA LEU A 55 9.53 -12.38 1.70
C LEU A 55 10.11 -12.67 0.31
N HIS A 56 9.27 -12.83 -0.71
CA HIS A 56 9.76 -13.19 -2.05
C HIS A 56 10.64 -12.08 -2.65
N GLY A 57 10.34 -10.81 -2.36
CA GLY A 57 11.20 -9.68 -2.73
C GLY A 57 12.58 -9.77 -2.08
N ALA A 58 12.63 -10.07 -0.79
CA ALA A 58 13.89 -10.29 -0.07
C ALA A 58 14.66 -11.50 -0.62
N GLU A 59 14.00 -12.63 -0.82
CA GLU A 59 14.62 -13.84 -1.42
C GLU A 59 15.19 -13.55 -2.81
N ALA A 60 14.45 -12.84 -3.67
CA ALA A 60 14.91 -12.46 -5.00
C ALA A 60 16.18 -11.58 -4.98
N LEU A 61 16.35 -10.77 -3.94
CA LEU A 61 17.53 -9.93 -3.76
C LEU A 61 18.74 -10.71 -3.21
N PHE A 62 18.54 -11.62 -2.29
CA PHE A 62 19.64 -12.23 -1.54
C PHE A 62 20.07 -13.59 -2.08
N GLU A 63 19.14 -14.46 -2.53
CA GLU A 63 19.47 -15.79 -3.02
C GLU A 63 20.46 -15.81 -4.20
N PRO A 64 20.33 -14.94 -5.24
CA PRO A 64 21.28 -14.93 -6.34
C PRO A 64 22.71 -14.53 -5.90
N ARG A 65 22.83 -13.92 -4.74
CA ARG A 65 24.11 -13.49 -4.13
C ARG A 65 24.65 -14.51 -3.13
N GLY A 66 23.96 -15.63 -2.91
CA GLY A 66 24.31 -16.63 -1.91
C GLY A 66 24.27 -16.09 -0.46
N LYS A 67 23.48 -15.07 -0.19
CA LYS A 67 23.38 -14.41 1.11
C LYS A 67 22.06 -14.74 1.80
N PRO A 68 22.03 -14.83 3.15
CA PRO A 68 20.78 -14.95 3.88
C PRO A 68 19.97 -13.65 3.77
N ILE A 69 18.62 -13.77 3.82
CA ILE A 69 17.74 -12.60 3.87
C ILE A 69 17.99 -11.81 5.16
N GLN A 70 17.91 -10.48 5.06
CA GLN A 70 18.06 -9.57 6.20
C GLN A 70 16.74 -8.91 6.61
N PHE A 71 15.71 -8.98 5.76
CA PHE A 71 14.37 -8.43 5.97
C PHE A 71 13.33 -9.27 5.22
N GLY A 72 12.07 -8.84 5.19
CA GLY A 72 10.97 -9.49 4.46
C GLY A 72 10.12 -10.44 5.29
N VAL A 73 10.53 -10.73 6.53
CA VAL A 73 9.74 -11.46 7.54
C VAL A 73 9.98 -10.89 8.92
N VAL A 74 8.97 -10.98 9.78
CA VAL A 74 9.10 -10.61 11.19
C VAL A 74 9.75 -11.76 11.94
N ARG A 75 11.05 -11.61 12.26
CA ARG A 75 11.85 -12.62 12.95
C ARG A 75 12.96 -11.96 13.78
N PRO A 76 13.25 -12.41 15.01
CA PRO A 76 14.39 -11.95 15.77
C PRO A 76 15.70 -12.09 14.97
N GLY A 77 16.56 -11.08 15.04
CA GLY A 77 17.87 -11.05 14.35
C GLY A 77 17.82 -10.51 12.91
N LEU A 78 16.65 -10.16 12.39
CA LEU A 78 16.52 -9.46 11.11
C LEU A 78 16.30 -7.95 11.32
N LEU A 79 16.47 -7.18 10.25
CA LEU A 79 16.22 -5.74 10.26
C LEU A 79 14.73 -5.47 10.58
N ALA A 80 14.49 -4.47 11.39
CA ALA A 80 13.15 -4.01 11.73
C ALA A 80 12.61 -3.08 10.64
N ASP A 81 12.34 -3.66 9.46
CA ASP A 81 11.66 -3.01 8.33
C ASP A 81 10.18 -3.45 8.36
N LEU A 82 9.32 -2.65 8.98
CA LEU A 82 7.95 -3.02 9.31
C LEU A 82 6.96 -1.94 8.86
N VAL A 83 5.75 -2.36 8.54
CA VAL A 83 4.59 -1.48 8.33
C VAL A 83 3.51 -1.88 9.32
N ILE A 84 2.99 -0.91 10.06
CA ILE A 84 1.93 -1.11 11.05
C ILE A 84 0.67 -0.41 10.54
N VAL A 85 -0.41 -1.16 10.47
CA VAL A 85 -1.73 -0.71 10.01
C VAL A 85 -2.79 -0.99 11.06
N GLU A 86 -3.84 -0.17 11.08
CA GLU A 86 -4.94 -0.29 12.06
C GLU A 86 -5.99 -1.32 11.64
N GLU A 87 -6.09 -1.60 10.35
CA GLU A 87 -7.08 -2.53 9.77
C GLU A 87 -6.41 -3.78 9.19
N ASN A 88 -7.18 -4.84 8.99
CA ASN A 88 -6.66 -6.11 8.49
C ASN A 88 -6.46 -6.11 6.96
N PRO A 89 -5.20 -6.08 6.45
CA PRO A 89 -4.93 -6.04 5.02
C PRO A 89 -5.28 -7.35 4.30
N ILE A 90 -5.49 -8.47 5.02
CA ILE A 90 -5.93 -9.73 4.42
C ILE A 90 -7.39 -9.62 3.97
N GLN A 91 -8.20 -8.83 4.66
CA GLN A 91 -9.59 -8.57 4.29
C GLN A 91 -9.70 -7.53 3.17
N ASN A 92 -8.83 -6.51 3.21
CA ASN A 92 -8.84 -5.44 2.22
C ASN A 92 -7.43 -4.84 2.06
N LEU A 93 -6.76 -5.12 0.96
CA LEU A 93 -5.42 -4.58 0.68
C LEU A 93 -5.40 -3.04 0.60
N LYS A 94 -6.53 -2.40 0.27
CA LYS A 94 -6.62 -0.93 0.18
C LYS A 94 -6.34 -0.20 1.50
N VAL A 95 -6.43 -0.90 2.63
CA VAL A 95 -6.05 -0.32 3.94
C VAL A 95 -4.55 -0.03 4.05
N LEU A 96 -3.74 -0.58 3.15
CA LEU A 96 -2.30 -0.30 3.04
C LEU A 96 -1.98 1.04 2.37
N TYR A 97 -2.92 1.68 1.66
CA TYR A 97 -2.69 3.03 1.17
C TYR A 97 -2.43 3.97 2.35
N GLY A 98 -1.48 4.89 2.23
CA GLY A 98 -1.20 5.88 3.27
C GLY A 98 -2.43 6.71 3.67
N THR A 99 -3.35 6.93 2.72
CA THR A 99 -4.62 7.63 2.94
C THR A 99 -5.77 6.72 3.40
N GLY A 100 -5.56 5.41 3.53
CA GLY A 100 -6.59 4.43 3.83
C GLY A 100 -7.57 4.18 2.68
N ALA A 101 -8.65 3.45 2.98
CA ALA A 101 -9.71 3.07 2.06
C ALA A 101 -11.05 3.71 2.45
N LEU A 102 -11.95 3.86 1.49
CA LEU A 102 -13.34 4.22 1.75
C LEU A 102 -14.14 2.96 2.04
N ARG A 103 -14.95 2.99 3.09
CA ARG A 103 -15.86 1.91 3.48
C ARG A 103 -17.23 2.47 3.79
N LEU A 104 -18.29 1.79 3.32
CA LEU A 104 -19.64 2.04 3.80
C LEU A 104 -19.78 1.46 5.20
N ASN A 105 -20.20 2.28 6.14
CA ASN A 105 -20.59 1.84 7.46
C ASN A 105 -22.07 1.43 7.41
N ASP A 106 -22.35 0.14 7.54
CA ASP A 106 -23.69 -0.42 7.38
C ASP A 106 -24.67 0.03 8.50
N GLU A 107 -24.14 0.39 9.67
CA GLU A 107 -24.98 0.85 10.79
C GLU A 107 -25.44 2.29 10.60
N THR A 108 -24.57 3.15 10.07
CA THR A 108 -24.85 4.58 9.91
C THR A 108 -25.27 4.97 8.49
N GLY A 109 -25.09 4.07 7.51
CA GLY A 109 -25.29 4.35 6.09
C GLY A 109 -24.31 5.38 5.51
N ARG A 110 -23.25 5.72 6.22
CA ARG A 110 -22.28 6.73 5.81
C ARG A 110 -20.99 6.11 5.28
N VAL A 111 -20.40 6.80 4.29
CA VAL A 111 -19.05 6.46 3.82
C VAL A 111 -18.04 7.05 4.77
N GLU A 112 -17.18 6.22 5.31
CA GLU A 112 -16.07 6.60 6.19
C GLU A 112 -14.73 6.18 5.60
N ARG A 113 -13.66 6.86 6.01
CA ARG A 113 -12.31 6.49 5.65
C ARG A 113 -11.71 5.66 6.78
N VAL A 114 -11.22 4.47 6.44
CA VAL A 114 -10.67 3.50 7.39
C VAL A 114 -9.26 3.06 6.99
N GLY A 115 -8.50 2.59 7.95
CA GLY A 115 -7.16 2.05 7.74
C GLY A 115 -6.14 3.15 7.43
N GLY A 116 -5.23 2.80 6.57
CA GLY A 116 -4.03 3.56 6.28
C GLY A 116 -2.84 3.06 7.10
N VAL A 117 -1.64 3.34 6.59
CA VAL A 117 -0.41 3.07 7.33
C VAL A 117 -0.37 3.98 8.56
N ARG A 118 -0.17 3.39 9.74
CA ARG A 118 0.00 4.15 10.99
C ARG A 118 1.47 4.47 11.23
N TRP A 119 2.33 3.46 11.17
CA TRP A 119 3.77 3.64 11.29
C TRP A 119 4.50 2.83 10.22
N THR A 120 5.55 3.43 9.69
CA THR A 120 6.57 2.73 8.94
C THR A 120 7.83 2.70 9.78
N ILE A 121 8.43 1.52 9.93
CA ILE A 121 9.69 1.35 10.65
C ILE A 121 10.73 0.91 9.64
N LYS A 122 11.82 1.66 9.56
CA LYS A 122 12.96 1.37 8.68
C LYS A 122 14.22 1.25 9.51
N ASP A 123 14.81 0.08 9.52
CA ASP A 123 16.01 -0.23 10.31
C ASP A 123 15.86 0.21 11.79
N GLY A 124 14.67 -0.03 12.36
CA GLY A 124 14.32 0.35 13.73
C GLY A 124 13.92 1.82 13.93
N ILE A 125 14.07 2.69 12.95
CA ILE A 125 13.62 4.09 13.02
C ILE A 125 12.12 4.14 12.72
N VAL A 126 11.36 4.72 13.64
CA VAL A 126 9.89 4.84 13.53
C VAL A 126 9.49 6.15 12.86
N TYR A 127 8.66 6.05 11.83
CA TYR A 127 8.06 7.18 11.12
C TYR A 127 6.55 7.15 11.32
N ASP A 128 5.97 8.25 11.82
CA ASP A 128 4.52 8.44 11.89
C ASP A 128 4.00 8.82 10.50
N ALA A 129 3.29 7.89 9.85
CA ALA A 129 2.81 8.13 8.49
C ALA A 129 1.74 9.22 8.42
N LYS A 130 0.92 9.39 9.49
CA LYS A 130 -0.12 10.43 9.52
C LYS A 130 0.53 11.82 9.65
N GLU A 131 1.57 11.95 10.45
CA GLU A 131 2.34 13.19 10.59
C GLU A 131 3.04 13.56 9.27
N LEU A 132 3.72 12.61 8.63
CA LEU A 132 4.35 12.83 7.33
C LEU A 132 3.34 13.27 6.26
N LEU A 133 2.16 12.67 6.21
CA LEU A 133 1.10 13.09 5.29
C LEU A 133 0.58 14.49 5.59
N ALA A 134 0.48 14.87 6.87
CA ALA A 134 0.09 16.22 7.27
C ALA A 134 1.15 17.25 6.85
N ASP A 135 2.43 16.92 6.99
CA ASP A 135 3.53 17.75 6.56
C ASP A 135 3.51 17.99 5.05
N VAL A 136 3.34 16.93 4.27
CA VAL A 136 3.22 17.03 2.80
C VAL A 136 2.04 17.94 2.41
N ARG A 137 0.88 17.80 3.06
CA ARG A 137 -0.27 18.67 2.80
C ARG A 137 0.05 20.12 3.08
N ARG A 138 0.71 20.41 4.21
CA ARG A 138 1.13 21.76 4.59
C ARG A 138 2.08 22.35 3.53
N MET A 139 3.09 21.60 3.12
CA MET A 139 4.04 22.03 2.07
C MET A 139 3.33 22.32 0.74
N VAL A 140 2.38 21.49 0.34
CA VAL A 140 1.60 21.70 -0.88
C VAL A 140 0.74 22.97 -0.80
N GLU A 141 0.07 23.20 0.32
CA GLU A 141 -0.76 24.41 0.51
C GLU A 141 0.09 25.69 0.57
N GLU A 142 1.27 25.63 1.15
CA GLU A 142 2.24 26.74 1.14
C GLU A 142 2.67 27.06 -0.29
N GLN A 143 3.07 26.06 -1.07
CA GLN A 143 3.47 26.26 -2.47
C GLN A 143 2.33 26.76 -3.36
N LYS A 144 1.11 26.28 -3.14
CA LYS A 144 -0.07 26.84 -3.86
C LYS A 144 -0.27 28.30 -3.56
N ARG A 145 -0.16 28.69 -2.30
CA ARG A 145 -0.29 30.10 -1.86
C ARG A 145 0.78 30.98 -2.50
N GLU A 146 2.03 30.54 -2.48
CA GLU A 146 3.14 31.27 -3.11
C GLU A 146 2.96 31.45 -4.62
N ARG A 147 2.36 30.47 -5.30
CA ARG A 147 2.10 30.52 -6.74
C ARG A 147 0.75 31.14 -7.13
N GLY A 148 -0.01 31.63 -6.15
CA GLY A 148 -1.35 32.21 -6.40
C GLY A 148 -2.35 31.18 -6.95
N ILE A 149 -2.11 29.89 -6.72
CA ILE A 149 -3.01 28.83 -7.15
C ILE A 149 -4.13 28.70 -6.12
N THR A 150 -5.34 29.13 -6.50
CA THR A 150 -6.53 28.88 -5.69
C THR A 150 -6.80 27.37 -5.68
N SER A 151 -6.75 26.73 -4.51
CA SER A 151 -7.18 25.34 -4.39
C SER A 151 -8.64 25.25 -4.85
N LEU A 152 -8.88 24.43 -5.86
CA LEU A 152 -10.26 24.01 -6.15
C LEU A 152 -10.84 23.47 -4.85
N PRO A 153 -12.07 23.87 -4.45
CA PRO A 153 -12.70 23.29 -3.28
C PRO A 153 -12.63 21.78 -3.47
N THR A 154 -12.01 21.07 -2.53
CA THR A 154 -12.13 19.62 -2.47
C THR A 154 -13.63 19.37 -2.49
N SER A 155 -14.14 18.90 -3.63
CA SER A 155 -15.55 18.58 -3.76
C SER A 155 -15.81 17.48 -2.74
N GLY A 156 -16.25 17.89 -1.56
CA GLY A 156 -16.82 16.97 -0.61
C GLY A 156 -17.94 16.28 -1.37
N PHE A 157 -17.82 14.99 -1.58
CA PHE A 157 -18.92 14.16 -2.04
C PHE A 157 -20.06 14.39 -1.03
N GLN A 158 -20.97 15.30 -1.40
CA GLN A 158 -22.20 15.49 -0.66
C GLN A 158 -23.15 14.40 -1.14
N PRO A 159 -23.54 13.45 -0.30
CA PRO A 159 -24.56 12.49 -0.70
C PRO A 159 -25.83 13.29 -1.00
N HIS A 160 -26.34 13.13 -2.22
CA HIS A 160 -27.67 13.66 -2.57
C HIS A 160 -28.68 13.01 -1.63
N THR A 161 -29.19 13.77 -0.68
CA THR A 161 -30.40 13.42 0.06
C THR A 161 -31.58 13.47 -0.93
N ARG A 162 -32.14 12.32 -1.24
CA ARG A 162 -33.51 12.21 -1.73
C ARG A 162 -34.42 11.89 -0.55
#